data_2a57e6c04a96087f342346b0ab5e2797
#
_entry.id   2a57e6c04a96087f342346b0ab5e2797
#
_cell.length_a   1.000
_cell.length_b   1.000
_cell.length_c   1.000
_cell.angle_alpha   90.00
_cell.angle_beta   90.00
_cell.angle_gamma   90.00
#
_symmetry.space_group_name_H-M   'P 1'
#
loop_
_entity.id
_entity.type
_entity.pdbx_description
1 polymer ?
#
loop_
_entity_poly.entity_id
_entity_poly.type
_entity_poly.pdbx_seq_one_letter_code
_entity_poly.pdbx_strand_id
1 'polypeptide(L)'
;MRYTQLQHTADAMVRCTGRTLEECFANAAYALSDQTVDADKVESRLALDIEASGEDWEERLYAFLSEVLYLQDAETFAFSDFEVSFDGDRVIGRGYGEPLDIKKHHAKGEVKAITYHMMEVRPEVPELTVVFDM
;
A
#
# COMPACT_ATOMS: atom_id res chain seq x y z
N MET A 1 -13.85 0.88 7.03
CA MET A 1 -12.81 -0.12 6.76
C MET A 1 -11.98 0.30 5.55
N ARG A 2 -10.67 0.27 5.67
CA ARG A 2 -9.77 0.74 4.61
C ARG A 2 -9.67 -0.22 3.44
N TYR A 3 -9.81 -1.52 3.69
CA TYR A 3 -9.74 -2.54 2.66
C TYR A 3 -10.51 -3.79 3.07
N THR A 4 -10.79 -4.63 2.09
CA THR A 4 -11.40 -5.94 2.30
C THR A 4 -10.49 -7.00 1.71
N GLN A 5 -10.16 -8.01 2.50
CA GLN A 5 -9.40 -9.14 2.00
C GLN A 5 -10.37 -10.17 1.43
N LEU A 6 -10.15 -10.53 0.16
CA LEU A 6 -11.11 -11.33 -0.61
C LEU A 6 -10.85 -12.83 -0.58
N GLN A 7 -9.63 -13.26 -0.18
CA GLN A 7 -9.33 -14.69 -0.08
C GLN A 7 -8.14 -14.92 0.85
N HIS A 8 -8.07 -16.14 1.40
CA HIS A 8 -7.01 -16.59 2.31
C HIS A 8 -6.24 -17.74 1.69
N THR A 9 -5.32 -17.42 0.79
CA THR A 9 -4.42 -18.40 0.18
C THR A 9 -2.99 -17.93 0.38
N ALA A 10 -2.04 -18.46 -0.39
CA ALA A 10 -0.67 -17.98 -0.37
C ALA A 10 -0.56 -16.51 -0.74
N ASP A 11 -1.51 -16.01 -1.54
CA ASP A 11 -1.58 -14.59 -1.93
C ASP A 11 -2.67 -13.87 -1.14
N ALA A 12 -2.50 -12.57 -0.95
CA ALA A 12 -3.51 -11.73 -0.33
C ALA A 12 -4.14 -10.83 -1.39
N MET A 13 -5.45 -11.00 -1.61
CA MET A 13 -6.21 -10.18 -2.53
C MET A 13 -7.05 -9.18 -1.73
N VAL A 14 -6.89 -7.89 -2.03
CA VAL A 14 -7.60 -6.83 -1.31
C VAL A 14 -8.33 -5.92 -2.28
N ARG A 15 -9.50 -5.43 -1.84
CA ARG A 15 -10.27 -4.41 -2.54
C ARG A 15 -10.33 -3.16 -1.68
N CYS A 16 -9.98 -2.03 -2.27
CA CYS A 16 -9.94 -0.75 -1.58
C CYS A 16 -10.94 0.21 -2.19
N THR A 17 -11.69 0.89 -1.35
CA THR A 17 -12.60 1.96 -1.74
C THR A 17 -12.21 3.24 -1.01
N GLY A 18 -12.76 4.37 -1.44
CA GLY A 18 -12.50 5.65 -0.82
C GLY A 18 -13.37 6.71 -1.45
N ARG A 19 -13.28 7.93 -0.97
CA ARG A 19 -13.99 9.07 -1.53
C ARG A 19 -13.34 9.56 -2.82
N THR A 20 -12.05 9.32 -2.96
CA THR A 20 -11.25 9.71 -4.13
C THR A 20 -10.33 8.55 -4.51
N LEU A 21 -9.80 8.58 -5.72
CA LEU A 21 -8.82 7.57 -6.15
C LEU A 21 -7.52 7.69 -5.33
N GLU A 22 -7.14 8.91 -4.96
CA GLU A 22 -6.00 9.15 -4.07
C GLU A 22 -6.16 8.38 -2.76
N GLU A 23 -7.36 8.43 -2.18
CA GLU A 23 -7.67 7.72 -0.94
C GLU A 23 -7.61 6.20 -1.15
N CYS A 24 -8.07 5.72 -2.31
CA CYS A 24 -7.97 4.29 -2.65
C CYS A 24 -6.51 3.83 -2.71
N PHE A 25 -5.62 4.64 -3.31
CA PHE A 25 -4.19 4.34 -3.35
C PHE A 25 -3.59 4.33 -1.93
N ALA A 26 -3.97 5.30 -1.11
CA ALA A 26 -3.52 5.35 0.28
C ALA A 26 -3.99 4.11 1.06
N ASN A 27 -5.24 3.70 0.84
CA ASN A 27 -5.80 2.52 1.49
C ASN A 27 -5.12 1.22 1.02
N ALA A 28 -4.71 1.17 -0.25
CA ALA A 28 -3.95 0.04 -0.79
C ALA A 28 -2.57 -0.07 -0.13
N ALA A 29 -1.90 1.06 0.05
CA ALA A 29 -0.61 1.10 0.75
C ALA A 29 -0.77 0.70 2.22
N TYR A 30 -1.84 1.15 2.87
CA TYR A 30 -2.17 0.73 4.23
C TYR A 30 -2.37 -0.79 4.29
N ALA A 31 -3.13 -1.35 3.35
CA ALA A 31 -3.38 -2.78 3.28
C ALA A 31 -2.07 -3.56 3.13
N LEU A 32 -1.14 -3.05 2.30
CA LEU A 32 0.18 -3.65 2.13
C LEU A 32 0.94 -3.69 3.46
N SER A 33 0.99 -2.56 4.17
CA SER A 33 1.62 -2.50 5.49
C SER A 33 0.96 -3.47 6.47
N ASP A 34 -0.36 -3.51 6.47
CA ASP A 34 -1.14 -4.34 7.40
C ASP A 34 -0.98 -5.85 7.16
N GLN A 35 -0.46 -6.25 5.99
CA GLN A 35 -0.11 -7.65 5.75
C GLN A 35 1.18 -8.05 6.50
N THR A 36 2.06 -7.11 6.79
CA THR A 36 3.37 -7.38 7.37
C THR A 36 3.43 -7.09 8.87
N VAL A 37 2.64 -6.12 9.35
CA VAL A 37 2.55 -5.72 10.76
C VAL A 37 1.10 -5.38 11.07
N ASP A 38 0.79 -5.17 12.34
CA ASP A 38 -0.47 -4.52 12.71
C ASP A 38 -0.29 -3.01 12.51
N ALA A 39 -0.74 -2.49 11.39
CA ALA A 39 -0.49 -1.11 11.00
C ALA A 39 -1.07 -0.10 12.03
N ASP A 40 -2.15 -0.46 12.72
CA ASP A 40 -2.74 0.38 13.76
C ASP A 40 -1.89 0.46 15.04
N LYS A 41 -0.87 -0.38 15.17
CA LYS A 41 0.10 -0.36 16.26
C LYS A 41 1.32 0.52 15.95
N VAL A 42 1.42 1.01 14.72
CA VAL A 42 2.55 1.83 14.26
C VAL A 42 2.23 3.29 14.53
N GLU A 43 3.18 4.00 15.14
CA GLU A 43 3.02 5.44 15.40
C GLU A 43 3.52 6.26 14.21
N SER A 44 2.80 7.34 13.89
CA SER A 44 3.13 8.23 12.79
C SER A 44 4.17 9.27 13.22
N ARG A 45 5.38 8.82 13.54
CA ARG A 45 6.44 9.68 14.09
C ARG A 45 7.34 10.29 13.03
N LEU A 46 7.54 9.59 11.94
CA LEU A 46 8.45 9.99 10.86
C LEU A 46 7.70 9.90 9.53
N ALA A 47 8.24 10.53 8.51
CA ALA A 47 7.65 10.51 7.17
C ALA A 47 8.70 10.18 6.13
N LEU A 48 8.32 9.38 5.13
CA LEU A 48 9.14 9.08 3.96
C LEU A 48 8.38 9.52 2.72
N ASP A 49 9.09 10.16 1.79
CA ASP A 49 8.51 10.54 0.50
C ASP A 49 8.49 9.33 -0.42
N ILE A 50 7.41 9.18 -1.17
CA ILE A 50 7.20 8.07 -2.10
C ILE A 50 6.83 8.67 -3.45
N GLU A 51 7.52 8.24 -4.50
CA GLU A 51 7.24 8.76 -5.84
C GLU A 51 7.30 7.62 -6.85
N ALA A 52 6.32 7.59 -7.75
CA ALA A 52 6.23 6.58 -8.78
C ALA A 52 5.52 7.16 -9.99
N SER A 53 5.60 6.46 -11.13
CA SER A 53 4.91 6.89 -12.34
C SER A 53 4.51 5.67 -13.16
N GLY A 54 3.56 5.89 -14.08
CA GLY A 54 3.09 4.85 -14.98
C GLY A 54 2.21 5.44 -16.06
N GLU A 55 2.03 4.72 -17.15
CA GLU A 55 1.25 5.21 -18.29
C GLU A 55 -0.25 5.09 -18.07
N ASP A 56 -0.68 4.10 -17.29
CA ASP A 56 -2.09 3.93 -16.94
C ASP A 56 -2.22 3.74 -15.41
N TRP A 57 -3.46 3.64 -14.95
CA TRP A 57 -3.72 3.54 -13.52
C TRP A 57 -3.17 2.26 -12.89
N GLU A 58 -3.21 1.14 -13.61
CA GLU A 58 -2.68 -0.12 -13.10
C GLU A 58 -1.16 -0.05 -12.96
N GLU A 59 -0.46 0.50 -13.95
CA GLU A 59 0.99 0.70 -13.85
C GLU A 59 1.36 1.64 -12.71
N ARG A 60 0.60 2.72 -12.54
CA ARG A 60 0.83 3.68 -11.46
C ARG A 60 0.65 3.03 -10.09
N LEU A 61 -0.40 2.23 -9.92
CA LEU A 61 -0.65 1.51 -8.68
C LEU A 61 0.46 0.51 -8.39
N TYR A 62 0.83 -0.27 -9.40
CA TYR A 62 1.92 -1.24 -9.30
C TYR A 62 3.22 -0.56 -8.88
N ALA A 63 3.60 0.51 -9.57
CA ALA A 63 4.83 1.23 -9.29
C ALA A 63 4.83 1.87 -7.90
N PHE A 64 3.70 2.46 -7.52
CA PHE A 64 3.55 3.10 -6.20
C PHE A 64 3.68 2.07 -5.07
N LEU A 65 2.94 0.97 -5.14
CA LEU A 65 2.99 -0.05 -4.10
C LEU A 65 4.34 -0.77 -4.05
N SER A 66 4.98 -0.96 -5.22
CA SER A 66 6.32 -1.54 -5.26
C SER A 66 7.33 -0.64 -4.58
N GLU A 67 7.21 0.68 -4.72
CA GLU A 67 8.08 1.63 -4.03
C GLU A 67 7.84 1.62 -2.52
N VAL A 68 6.57 1.54 -2.10
CA VAL A 68 6.24 1.39 -0.67
C VAL A 68 6.90 0.13 -0.09
N LEU A 69 6.78 -0.98 -0.81
CA LEU A 69 7.37 -2.26 -0.38
C LEU A 69 8.90 -2.14 -0.30
N TYR A 70 9.52 -1.52 -1.30
CA TYR A 70 10.96 -1.30 -1.33
C TYR A 70 11.43 -0.49 -0.11
N LEU A 71 10.75 0.62 0.18
CA LEU A 71 11.12 1.48 1.33
C LEU A 71 10.93 0.74 2.66
N GLN A 72 9.85 -0.03 2.77
CA GLN A 72 9.59 -0.83 3.95
C GLN A 72 10.75 -1.79 4.24
N ASP A 73 11.25 -2.45 3.20
CA ASP A 73 12.34 -3.41 3.34
C ASP A 73 13.70 -2.73 3.48
N ALA A 74 14.01 -1.77 2.60
CA ALA A 74 15.31 -1.11 2.56
C ALA A 74 15.60 -0.28 3.81
N GLU A 75 14.56 0.40 4.33
CA GLU A 75 14.70 1.26 5.51
C GLU A 75 14.31 0.55 6.80
N THR A 76 13.90 -0.71 6.73
CA THR A 76 13.39 -1.47 7.88
C THR A 76 12.37 -0.62 8.62
N PHE A 77 11.34 -0.18 7.88
CA PHE A 77 10.37 0.81 8.30
C PHE A 77 8.96 0.22 8.33
N ALA A 78 8.18 0.59 9.35
CA ALA A 78 6.78 0.22 9.44
C ALA A 78 5.93 1.45 9.16
N PHE A 79 4.97 1.32 8.23
CA PHE A 79 4.07 2.42 7.88
C PHE A 79 2.75 2.31 8.62
N SER A 80 2.26 3.45 9.08
CA SER A 80 0.96 3.57 9.77
C SER A 80 -0.11 4.20 8.88
N ASP A 81 0.27 5.12 8.01
CA ASP A 81 -0.67 5.89 7.21
C ASP A 81 0.01 6.49 6.00
N PHE A 82 -0.80 6.97 5.04
CA PHE A 82 -0.30 7.49 3.77
C PHE A 82 -1.14 8.68 3.31
N GLU A 83 -0.48 9.62 2.63
CA GLU A 83 -1.14 10.67 1.86
C GLU A 83 -0.70 10.51 0.41
N VAL A 84 -1.64 10.64 -0.53
CA VAL A 84 -1.37 10.42 -1.95
C VAL A 84 -1.99 11.55 -2.77
N SER A 85 -1.24 12.03 -3.75
CA SER A 85 -1.74 12.93 -4.78
C SER A 85 -1.21 12.49 -6.14
N PHE A 86 -1.84 12.98 -7.20
CA PHE A 86 -1.44 12.68 -8.58
C PHE A 86 -1.04 13.97 -9.28
N ASP A 87 0.01 13.88 -10.11
CA ASP A 87 0.47 14.97 -10.96
C ASP A 87 0.80 14.39 -12.33
N GLY A 88 -0.16 14.48 -13.25
CA GLY A 88 -0.04 13.84 -14.55
C GLY A 88 0.03 12.32 -14.41
N ASP A 89 1.11 11.74 -14.92
CA ASP A 89 1.35 10.30 -14.84
C ASP A 89 2.10 9.89 -13.54
N ARG A 90 2.35 10.85 -12.64
CA ARG A 90 3.11 10.61 -11.41
C ARG A 90 2.20 10.44 -10.21
N VAL A 91 2.59 9.54 -9.33
CA VAL A 91 1.99 9.35 -8.01
C VAL A 91 2.96 9.91 -6.98
N ILE A 92 2.49 10.87 -6.21
CA ILE A 92 3.30 11.53 -5.19
C ILE A 92 2.68 11.18 -3.85
N GLY A 93 3.45 10.50 -3.00
CA GLY A 93 2.98 10.05 -1.73
C GLY A 93 3.88 10.44 -0.59
N ARG A 94 3.33 10.34 0.60
CA ARG A 94 4.09 10.45 1.84
C ARG A 94 3.57 9.39 2.78
N GLY A 95 4.48 8.53 3.25
CA GLY A 95 4.14 7.49 4.21
C GLY A 95 4.62 7.89 5.59
N TYR A 96 3.77 7.70 6.58
CA TYR A 96 4.06 7.99 7.97
C TYR A 96 4.26 6.70 8.74
N GLY A 97 5.18 6.71 9.69
CA GLY A 97 5.44 5.52 10.49
C GLY A 97 6.66 5.69 11.39
N GLU A 98 7.35 4.60 11.62
CA GLU A 98 8.52 4.56 12.51
C GLU A 98 9.37 3.33 12.16
N PRO A 99 10.62 3.27 12.63
CA PRO A 99 11.44 2.08 12.44
C PRO A 99 10.71 0.83 12.95
N LEU A 100 10.85 -0.27 12.21
CA LEU A 100 10.18 -1.52 12.56
C LEU A 100 10.61 -2.02 13.93
N ASP A 101 9.63 -2.31 14.77
CA ASP A 101 9.80 -2.98 16.06
C ASP A 101 8.94 -4.25 16.02
N ILE A 102 9.59 -5.40 15.90
CA ILE A 102 8.92 -6.69 15.68
C ILE A 102 7.87 -6.99 16.75
N LYS A 103 8.17 -6.68 18.00
CA LYS A 103 7.26 -6.95 19.11
C LYS A 103 6.12 -5.94 19.18
N LYS A 104 6.46 -4.66 19.11
CA LYS A 104 5.47 -3.57 19.19
C LYS A 104 4.47 -3.65 18.05
N HIS A 105 4.95 -3.90 16.85
CA HIS A 105 4.14 -3.89 15.64
C HIS A 105 3.53 -5.25 15.28
N HIS A 106 3.82 -6.31 16.06
CA HIS A 106 3.32 -7.66 15.82
C HIS A 106 3.62 -8.12 14.38
N ALA A 107 4.91 -8.23 14.04
CA ALA A 107 5.31 -8.65 12.70
C ALA A 107 4.63 -9.99 12.34
N LYS A 108 3.90 -9.99 11.22
CA LYS A 108 3.05 -11.11 10.80
C LYS A 108 3.68 -11.96 9.70
N GLY A 109 4.40 -11.33 8.80
CA GLY A 109 4.90 -12.03 7.64
C GLY A 109 5.54 -11.08 6.65
N GLU A 110 5.72 -11.57 5.44
CA GLU A 110 6.45 -10.87 4.39
C GLU A 110 5.62 -10.82 3.12
N VAL A 111 5.54 -9.65 2.49
CA VAL A 111 5.04 -9.50 1.14
C VAL A 111 6.25 -9.54 0.21
N LYS A 112 6.27 -10.46 -0.74
CA LYS A 112 7.40 -10.63 -1.67
C LYS A 112 7.32 -9.68 -2.85
N ALA A 113 6.11 -9.43 -3.35
CA ALA A 113 5.94 -8.59 -4.52
C ALA A 113 4.48 -8.14 -4.68
N ILE A 114 4.30 -7.06 -5.45
CA ILE A 114 2.99 -6.67 -5.96
C ILE A 114 2.82 -7.39 -7.29
N THR A 115 1.61 -7.84 -7.60
CA THR A 115 1.36 -8.56 -8.84
C THR A 115 0.25 -7.88 -9.65
N TYR A 116 0.38 -7.96 -10.99
CA TYR A 116 -0.66 -7.50 -11.90
C TYR A 116 -1.85 -8.47 -12.00
N HIS A 117 -1.70 -9.66 -11.44
CA HIS A 117 -2.77 -10.66 -11.49
C HIS A 117 -4.03 -10.11 -10.84
N MET A 118 -5.13 -10.11 -11.56
CA MET A 118 -6.43 -9.60 -11.12
C MET A 118 -6.43 -8.13 -10.68
N MET A 119 -5.39 -7.37 -11.01
CA MET A 119 -5.36 -5.95 -10.69
C MET A 119 -6.39 -5.20 -11.53
N GLU A 120 -7.16 -4.34 -10.88
CA GLU A 120 -8.15 -3.50 -11.54
C GLU A 120 -8.25 -2.17 -10.80
N VAL A 121 -8.23 -1.07 -11.56
CA VAL A 121 -8.43 0.26 -11.00
C VAL A 121 -9.64 0.88 -11.71
N ARG A 122 -10.63 1.31 -10.94
CA ARG A 122 -11.86 1.93 -11.44
C ARG A 122 -11.97 3.35 -10.90
N PRO A 123 -11.38 4.34 -11.60
CA PRO A 123 -11.31 5.72 -11.08
C PRO A 123 -12.67 6.38 -10.79
N GLU A 124 -13.67 6.03 -11.57
CA GLU A 124 -14.99 6.65 -11.49
C GLU A 124 -15.84 6.14 -10.32
N VAL A 125 -15.49 5.02 -9.69
CA VAL A 125 -16.25 4.45 -8.59
C VAL A 125 -16.02 5.22 -7.29
N PRO A 126 -14.81 5.55 -6.78
CA PRO A 126 -13.50 4.97 -7.03
C PRO A 126 -13.26 3.67 -6.24
N GLU A 127 -12.57 2.75 -6.87
CA GLU A 127 -12.31 1.43 -6.30
C GLU A 127 -11.08 0.82 -6.99
N LEU A 128 -10.36 -0.03 -6.26
CA LEU A 128 -9.29 -0.82 -6.87
C LEU A 128 -9.19 -2.19 -6.19
N THR A 129 -8.62 -3.13 -6.94
CA THR A 129 -8.31 -4.47 -6.46
C THR A 129 -6.84 -4.75 -6.76
N VAL A 130 -6.13 -5.34 -5.81
CA VAL A 130 -4.73 -5.71 -5.99
C VAL A 130 -4.43 -7.01 -5.24
N VAL A 131 -3.49 -7.78 -5.78
CA VAL A 131 -3.02 -9.03 -5.17
C VAL A 131 -1.56 -8.88 -4.77
N PHE A 132 -1.27 -9.21 -3.53
CA PHE A 132 0.08 -9.26 -2.98
C PHE A 132 0.58 -10.70 -2.99
N ASP A 133 1.77 -10.92 -3.54
CA ASP A 133 2.45 -12.23 -3.49
C ASP A 133 3.12 -12.36 -2.14
N MET A 134 2.66 -13.35 -1.37
CA MET A 134 3.11 -13.55 0.02
C MET A 134 4.20 -14.61 0.17
#